data_e24cf770f44c0aefca7b8a0f4fb273c8
#
_entry.id   e24cf770f44c0aefca7b8a0f4fb273c8
#
_cell.length_a   1.000
_cell.length_b   1.000
_cell.length_c   1.000
_cell.angle_alpha   90.00
_cell.angle_beta   90.00
_cell.angle_gamma   90.00
#
_symmetry.space_group_name_H-M   'P 1'
#
loop_
_entity.id
_entity.type
_entity.pdbx_description
1 polymer ?
#
loop_
_entity_poly.entity_id
_entity_poly.type
_entity_poly.pdbx_seq_one_letter_code
_entity_poly.pdbx_strand_id
1 'polypeptide(L)'
;DLVVTATLLMLIIIVPVILLTLLFAWKYRQSNTEAEYDPEWHHSTALELVIWSVPLIIIIALGALTWISTHKLDPYRPLDRISETKALDPNVKPLEVQVVSMDWKWMFIYPEQGIATVNELAAPVDRPIHFSLTSTHTMSAFYVPDLAGMIYAMPGMQTELNAVINREGEFKGLNSHYSG
;
A
#
# COMPACT_ATOMS: atom_id res chain seq x y z
N ASP A 1 -1.71 -3.33 -10.03
CA ASP A 1 -2.64 -3.71 -9.01
C ASP A 1 -2.01 -4.73 -8.05
N LEU A 2 -1.26 -4.19 -7.06
CA LEU A 2 -0.42 -4.96 -6.13
C LEU A 2 -1.21 -6.03 -5.37
N VAL A 3 -2.42 -5.69 -4.91
CA VAL A 3 -3.28 -6.59 -4.13
C VAL A 3 -3.70 -7.81 -4.96
N VAL A 4 -4.11 -7.57 -6.19
CA VAL A 4 -4.51 -8.65 -7.11
C VAL A 4 -3.33 -9.57 -7.41
N THR A 5 -2.16 -9.01 -7.73
CA THR A 5 -0.95 -9.81 -8.02
C THR A 5 -0.50 -10.64 -6.83
N ALA A 6 -0.48 -10.05 -5.63
CA ALA A 6 -0.14 -10.77 -4.41
C ALA A 6 -1.15 -11.89 -4.10
N THR A 7 -2.44 -11.62 -4.26
CA THR A 7 -3.50 -12.61 -4.07
C THR A 7 -3.37 -13.78 -5.03
N LEU A 8 -3.12 -13.52 -6.32
CA LEU A 8 -2.91 -14.57 -7.31
C LEU A 8 -1.69 -15.45 -6.99
N LEU A 9 -0.58 -14.87 -6.54
CA LEU A 9 0.59 -15.62 -6.09
C LEU A 9 0.28 -16.53 -4.89
N MET A 10 -0.49 -16.03 -3.93
CA MET A 10 -0.90 -16.83 -2.77
C MET A 10 -1.85 -17.97 -3.14
N LEU A 11 -2.75 -17.77 -4.10
CA LEU A 11 -3.68 -18.79 -4.58
C LEU A 11 -2.97 -19.97 -5.26
N ILE A 12 -1.76 -19.80 -5.78
CA ILE A 12 -0.96 -20.88 -6.36
C ILE A 12 -0.66 -21.98 -5.33
N ILE A 13 -0.56 -21.64 -4.04
CA ILE A 13 -0.41 -22.62 -2.96
C ILE A 13 -1.76 -23.03 -2.38
N ILE A 14 -2.62 -22.08 -2.11
CA ILE A 14 -3.88 -22.31 -1.38
C ILE A 14 -4.79 -23.30 -2.15
N VAL A 15 -4.97 -23.08 -3.44
CA VAL A 15 -5.87 -23.92 -4.25
C VAL A 15 -5.38 -25.37 -4.33
N PRO A 16 -4.11 -25.66 -4.68
CA PRO A 16 -3.59 -27.04 -4.66
C PRO A 16 -3.69 -27.72 -3.30
N VAL A 17 -3.41 -27.02 -2.21
CA VAL A 17 -3.50 -27.58 -0.85
C VAL A 17 -4.93 -27.99 -0.51
N ILE A 18 -5.92 -27.14 -0.81
CA ILE A 18 -7.33 -27.48 -0.59
C ILE A 18 -7.72 -28.69 -1.44
N LEU A 19 -7.37 -28.70 -2.71
CA LEU A 19 -7.68 -29.80 -3.63
C LEU A 19 -7.04 -31.11 -3.17
N LEU A 20 -5.76 -31.09 -2.77
CA LEU A 20 -5.07 -32.27 -2.27
C LEU A 20 -5.67 -32.78 -0.95
N THR A 21 -6.07 -31.89 -0.07
CA THR A 21 -6.72 -32.25 1.20
C THR A 21 -8.04 -33.01 0.93
N LEU A 22 -8.87 -32.49 0.06
CA LEU A 22 -10.13 -33.12 -0.31
C LEU A 22 -9.89 -34.46 -1.05
N LEU A 23 -8.92 -34.47 -1.97
CA LEU A 23 -8.56 -35.67 -2.71
C LEU A 23 -8.08 -36.78 -1.78
N PHE A 24 -7.20 -36.48 -0.83
CA PHE A 24 -6.67 -37.48 0.10
C PHE A 24 -7.72 -37.94 1.09
N ALA A 25 -8.57 -37.05 1.60
CA ALA A 25 -9.70 -37.43 2.43
C ALA A 25 -10.66 -38.39 1.70
N TRP A 26 -10.88 -38.17 0.41
CA TRP A 26 -11.71 -39.04 -0.40
C TRP A 26 -11.00 -40.36 -0.77
N LYS A 27 -9.73 -40.32 -1.20
CA LYS A 27 -8.95 -41.49 -1.64
C LYS A 27 -8.66 -42.45 -0.48
N TYR A 28 -8.28 -41.94 0.68
CA TYR A 28 -7.91 -42.76 1.86
C TYR A 28 -9.02 -42.91 2.89
N ARG A 29 -10.28 -42.73 2.47
CA ARG A 29 -11.44 -42.99 3.34
C ARG A 29 -11.52 -44.48 3.72
N GLN A 30 -12.00 -44.78 4.91
CA GLN A 30 -12.09 -46.12 5.44
C GLN A 30 -12.83 -47.15 4.51
N SER A 31 -13.77 -46.68 3.70
CA SER A 31 -14.49 -47.51 2.75
C SER A 31 -13.74 -47.84 1.45
N ASN A 32 -12.58 -47.25 1.22
CA ASN A 32 -11.77 -47.53 0.05
C ASN A 32 -10.72 -48.60 0.33
N THR A 33 -10.99 -49.82 -0.12
CA THR A 33 -10.10 -50.99 0.06
C THR A 33 -9.00 -51.09 -1.02
N GLU A 34 -9.02 -50.25 -2.04
CA GLU A 34 -8.03 -50.24 -3.13
C GLU A 34 -6.84 -49.30 -2.84
N ALA A 35 -6.97 -48.49 -1.81
CA ALA A 35 -5.88 -47.61 -1.43
C ALA A 35 -4.72 -48.38 -0.81
N GLU A 36 -3.50 -48.11 -1.29
CA GLU A 36 -2.28 -48.70 -0.75
C GLU A 36 -2.07 -48.21 0.69
N TYR A 37 -1.91 -49.15 1.60
CA TYR A 37 -1.65 -48.89 3.01
C TYR A 37 -0.17 -49.14 3.32
N ASP A 38 0.56 -48.02 3.57
CA ASP A 38 1.98 -48.07 3.95
C ASP A 38 2.17 -47.34 5.30
N PRO A 39 2.08 -48.07 6.43
CA PRO A 39 2.22 -47.49 7.77
C PRO A 39 3.66 -47.06 8.10
N GLU A 40 4.65 -47.56 7.41
CA GLU A 40 6.07 -47.25 7.63
C GLU A 40 6.52 -46.02 6.81
N TRP A 41 5.66 -45.49 5.94
CA TRP A 41 6.00 -44.31 5.14
C TRP A 41 5.98 -43.06 5.99
N HIS A 42 7.14 -42.53 6.32
CA HIS A 42 7.30 -41.34 7.16
C HIS A 42 8.30 -40.32 6.60
N HIS A 43 9.04 -40.68 5.54
CA HIS A 43 10.04 -39.79 4.95
C HIS A 43 10.19 -40.01 3.44
N SER A 44 10.25 -38.91 2.68
CA SER A 44 10.62 -38.89 1.26
C SER A 44 11.38 -37.63 0.95
N THR A 45 12.68 -37.73 0.69
CA THR A 45 13.54 -36.57 0.38
C THR A 45 13.06 -35.79 -0.83
N ALA A 46 12.60 -36.48 -1.89
CA ALA A 46 12.10 -35.83 -3.09
C ALA A 46 10.83 -35.03 -2.83
N LEU A 47 9.89 -35.60 -2.06
CA LEU A 47 8.66 -34.92 -1.69
C LEU A 47 8.93 -33.71 -0.78
N GLU A 48 9.82 -33.85 0.19
CA GLU A 48 10.22 -32.77 1.10
C GLU A 48 10.87 -31.63 0.35
N LEU A 49 11.74 -31.88 -0.61
CA LEU A 49 12.33 -30.84 -1.44
C LEU A 49 11.28 -30.04 -2.22
N VAL A 50 10.25 -30.69 -2.75
CA VAL A 50 9.16 -30.00 -3.44
C VAL A 50 8.31 -29.19 -2.45
N ILE A 51 7.92 -29.79 -1.32
CA ILE A 51 7.08 -29.13 -0.30
C ILE A 51 7.74 -27.87 0.27
N TRP A 52 9.06 -27.89 0.44
CA TRP A 52 9.80 -26.72 0.94
C TRP A 52 10.17 -25.72 -0.16
N SER A 53 10.48 -26.19 -1.37
CA SER A 53 10.92 -25.32 -2.46
C SER A 53 9.82 -24.43 -3.02
N VAL A 54 8.60 -24.93 -3.16
CA VAL A 54 7.48 -24.17 -3.73
C VAL A 54 7.13 -22.95 -2.86
N PRO A 55 6.90 -23.07 -1.53
CA PRO A 55 6.70 -21.91 -0.67
C PRO A 55 7.89 -20.95 -0.67
N LEU A 56 9.11 -21.46 -0.69
CA LEU A 56 10.32 -20.63 -0.71
C LEU A 56 10.37 -19.74 -1.97
N ILE A 57 10.11 -20.30 -3.15
CA ILE A 57 10.08 -19.55 -4.40
C ILE A 57 8.99 -18.46 -4.36
N ILE A 58 7.82 -18.77 -3.80
CA ILE A 58 6.73 -17.79 -3.69
C ILE A 58 7.08 -16.68 -2.70
N ILE A 59 7.73 -16.99 -1.58
CA ILE A 59 8.22 -15.97 -0.64
C ILE A 59 9.24 -15.05 -1.30
N ILE A 60 10.17 -15.59 -2.07
CA ILE A 60 11.14 -14.79 -2.82
C ILE A 60 10.43 -13.88 -3.84
N ALA A 61 9.46 -14.40 -4.58
CA ALA A 61 8.67 -13.61 -5.54
C ALA A 61 7.86 -12.50 -4.86
N LEU A 62 7.20 -12.79 -3.73
CA LEU A 62 6.48 -11.80 -2.93
C LEU A 62 7.41 -10.75 -2.34
N GLY A 63 8.58 -11.15 -1.85
CA GLY A 63 9.60 -10.24 -1.34
C GLY A 63 10.09 -9.27 -2.41
N ALA A 64 10.40 -9.77 -3.60
CA ALA A 64 10.80 -8.95 -4.74
C ALA A 64 9.68 -7.99 -5.18
N LEU A 65 8.45 -8.48 -5.26
CA LEU A 65 7.27 -7.66 -5.59
C LEU A 65 7.07 -6.54 -4.56
N THR A 66 7.14 -6.87 -3.29
CA THR A 66 6.99 -5.91 -2.19
C THR A 66 8.11 -4.87 -2.21
N TRP A 67 9.35 -5.29 -2.39
CA TRP A 67 10.51 -4.40 -2.50
C TRP A 67 10.34 -3.38 -3.62
N ILE A 68 10.05 -3.84 -4.83
CA ILE A 68 9.85 -2.98 -6.00
C ILE A 68 8.67 -2.02 -5.79
N SER A 69 7.56 -2.54 -5.26
CA SER A 69 6.34 -1.75 -5.08
C SER A 69 6.50 -0.69 -4.00
N THR A 70 7.18 -1.00 -2.90
CA THR A 70 7.45 -0.04 -1.82
C THR A 70 8.26 1.14 -2.33
N HIS A 71 9.31 0.89 -3.14
CA HIS A 71 10.11 1.97 -3.71
C HIS A 71 9.37 2.79 -4.78
N LYS A 72 8.40 2.19 -5.47
CA LYS A 72 7.56 2.91 -6.46
C LYS A 72 6.47 3.75 -5.81
N LEU A 73 5.95 3.31 -4.66
CA LEU A 73 4.85 3.94 -3.94
C LEU A 73 5.32 4.80 -2.76
N ASP A 74 6.62 5.04 -2.64
CA ASP A 74 7.18 5.87 -1.59
C ASP A 74 6.55 7.28 -1.64
N PRO A 75 5.90 7.75 -0.56
CA PRO A 75 5.28 9.07 -0.51
C PRO A 75 6.28 10.23 -0.66
N TYR A 76 7.56 10.01 -0.37
CA TYR A 76 8.63 11.00 -0.53
C TYR A 76 9.12 11.12 -1.98
N ARG A 77 8.78 10.16 -2.82
CA ARG A 77 9.16 10.19 -4.22
C ARG A 77 8.35 11.24 -5.00
N PRO A 78 9.00 12.16 -5.72
CA PRO A 78 8.32 13.08 -6.63
C PRO A 78 7.50 12.31 -7.68
N LEU A 79 6.31 12.80 -7.97
CA LEU A 79 5.46 12.23 -9.00
C LEU A 79 5.96 12.59 -10.40
N ASP A 80 5.89 11.63 -11.31
CA ASP A 80 6.24 11.80 -12.73
C ASP A 80 4.99 11.78 -13.65
N ARG A 81 3.81 11.49 -13.08
CA ARG A 81 2.55 11.33 -13.81
C ARG A 81 1.39 11.99 -13.09
N ILE A 82 0.44 12.48 -13.88
CA ILE A 82 -0.84 13.01 -13.40
C ILE A 82 -1.89 11.89 -13.32
N SER A 83 -1.85 10.96 -14.28
CA SER A 83 -2.70 9.77 -14.34
C SER A 83 -1.96 8.63 -15.03
N GLU A 84 -2.57 7.44 -15.13
CA GLU A 84 -1.97 6.29 -15.84
C GLU A 84 -1.62 6.62 -17.30
N THR A 85 -2.34 7.53 -17.92
CA THR A 85 -2.20 7.90 -19.35
C THR A 85 -1.54 9.25 -19.58
N LYS A 86 -1.41 10.10 -18.54
CA LYS A 86 -0.92 11.48 -18.70
C LYS A 86 0.36 11.69 -17.86
N ALA A 87 1.48 11.87 -18.54
CA ALA A 87 2.73 12.25 -17.91
C ALA A 87 2.68 13.69 -17.38
N LEU A 88 3.45 13.96 -16.35
CA LEU A 88 3.61 15.29 -15.77
C LEU A 88 4.62 16.08 -16.62
N ASP A 89 4.34 17.35 -16.88
CA ASP A 89 5.31 18.22 -17.56
C ASP A 89 6.48 18.49 -16.58
N PRO A 90 7.72 18.12 -16.92
CA PRO A 90 8.87 18.31 -16.06
C PRO A 90 9.20 19.79 -15.76
N ASN A 91 8.64 20.72 -16.54
CA ASN A 91 8.83 22.15 -16.32
C ASN A 91 7.84 22.76 -15.32
N VAL A 92 6.81 22.02 -14.91
CA VAL A 92 5.84 22.51 -13.93
C VAL A 92 6.42 22.40 -12.53
N LYS A 93 6.68 23.56 -11.90
CA LYS A 93 7.16 23.61 -10.52
C LYS A 93 6.07 23.10 -9.56
N PRO A 94 6.37 22.18 -8.62
CA PRO A 94 5.42 21.75 -7.60
C PRO A 94 4.89 22.93 -6.78
N LEU A 95 3.63 22.83 -6.36
CA LEU A 95 3.06 23.72 -5.36
C LEU A 95 3.55 23.27 -3.98
N GLU A 96 4.30 24.12 -3.30
CA GLU A 96 4.74 23.87 -1.94
C GLU A 96 3.63 24.20 -0.93
N VAL A 97 3.24 23.24 -0.11
CA VAL A 97 2.25 23.42 0.95
C VAL A 97 2.80 22.87 2.25
N GLN A 98 2.93 23.72 3.24
CA GLN A 98 3.28 23.28 4.60
C GLN A 98 2.00 22.98 5.37
N VAL A 99 1.94 21.81 5.99
CA VAL A 99 0.77 21.34 6.74
C VAL A 99 1.15 21.19 8.20
N VAL A 100 0.44 21.88 9.06
CA VAL A 100 0.65 21.82 10.51
C VAL A 100 -0.61 21.28 11.18
N SER A 101 -0.49 20.10 11.80
CA SER A 101 -1.55 19.60 12.67
C SER A 101 -1.51 20.33 14.00
N MET A 102 -2.64 20.88 14.38
CA MET A 102 -2.85 21.62 15.63
C MET A 102 -4.03 20.98 16.39
N ASP A 103 -4.32 21.50 17.59
CA ASP A 103 -5.46 21.04 18.37
C ASP A 103 -6.78 21.25 17.61
N TRP A 104 -7.37 20.13 17.17
CA TRP A 104 -8.65 20.04 16.44
C TRP A 104 -8.72 20.80 15.12
N LYS A 105 -7.58 21.13 14.51
CA LYS A 105 -7.54 21.84 13.22
C LYS A 105 -6.26 21.55 12.47
N TRP A 106 -6.32 21.74 11.15
CA TRP A 106 -5.19 21.69 10.23
C TRP A 106 -4.93 23.08 9.69
N MET A 107 -3.69 23.52 9.72
CA MET A 107 -3.26 24.77 9.09
C MET A 107 -2.45 24.44 7.84
N PHE A 108 -2.82 25.04 6.72
CA PHE A 108 -2.15 24.94 5.45
C PHE A 108 -1.48 26.27 5.12
N ILE A 109 -0.18 26.26 4.94
CA ILE A 109 0.63 27.45 4.65
C ILE A 109 1.14 27.31 3.23
N TYR A 110 0.97 28.35 2.45
CA TYR A 110 1.47 28.46 1.07
C TYR A 110 2.62 29.47 1.04
N PRO A 111 3.89 29.04 1.15
CA PRO A 111 5.02 29.95 1.28
C PRO A 111 5.20 30.87 0.07
N GLU A 112 4.93 30.38 -1.14
CA GLU A 112 5.07 31.17 -2.38
C GLU A 112 4.03 32.30 -2.47
N GLN A 113 2.83 32.09 -1.94
CA GLN A 113 1.72 33.05 -1.97
C GLN A 113 1.65 33.92 -0.71
N GLY A 114 2.36 33.54 0.35
CA GLY A 114 2.35 34.24 1.63
C GLY A 114 1.01 34.20 2.35
N ILE A 115 0.21 33.15 2.15
CA ILE A 115 -1.11 32.96 2.78
C ILE A 115 -1.15 31.66 3.61
N ALA A 116 -2.11 31.63 4.55
CA ALA A 116 -2.41 30.42 5.32
C ALA A 116 -3.92 30.26 5.43
N THR A 117 -4.37 29.00 5.41
CA THR A 117 -5.77 28.62 5.57
C THR A 117 -5.92 27.62 6.70
N VAL A 118 -7.12 27.50 7.25
CA VAL A 118 -7.42 26.57 8.34
C VAL A 118 -8.55 25.65 7.90
N ASN A 119 -8.29 24.34 8.00
CA ASN A 119 -9.22 23.26 7.63
C ASN A 119 -9.69 23.28 6.16
N GLU A 120 -9.07 24.10 5.34
CA GLU A 120 -9.39 24.20 3.90
C GLU A 120 -8.09 24.24 3.09
N LEU A 121 -7.96 23.36 2.13
CA LEU A 121 -6.82 23.27 1.21
C LEU A 121 -7.33 23.53 -0.20
N ALA A 122 -6.82 24.57 -0.85
CA ALA A 122 -7.08 24.85 -2.26
C ALA A 122 -5.82 24.58 -3.08
N ALA A 123 -5.95 23.82 -4.16
CA ALA A 123 -4.83 23.53 -5.05
C ALA A 123 -5.31 23.39 -6.51
N PRO A 124 -4.49 23.79 -7.48
CA PRO A 124 -4.82 23.67 -8.90
C PRO A 124 -4.79 22.22 -9.35
N VAL A 125 -5.64 21.91 -10.34
CA VAL A 125 -5.63 20.63 -11.05
C VAL A 125 -4.36 20.49 -11.90
N ASP A 126 -3.90 19.27 -12.09
CA ASP A 126 -2.76 18.91 -12.95
C ASP A 126 -1.41 19.54 -12.56
N ARG A 127 -1.31 20.12 -11.38
CA ARG A 127 -0.06 20.59 -10.82
C ARG A 127 0.36 19.68 -9.64
N PRO A 128 1.61 19.19 -9.62
CA PRO A 128 2.10 18.44 -8.48
C PRO A 128 2.11 19.30 -7.21
N ILE A 129 1.75 18.69 -6.10
CA ILE A 129 1.76 19.31 -4.78
C ILE A 129 2.77 18.59 -3.92
N HIS A 130 3.68 19.34 -3.33
CA HIS A 130 4.61 18.85 -2.34
C HIS A 130 4.16 19.29 -0.96
N PHE A 131 3.72 18.33 -0.15
CA PHE A 131 3.32 18.58 1.22
C PHE A 131 4.50 18.36 2.17
N SER A 132 4.74 19.30 3.04
CA SER A 132 5.67 19.20 4.15
C SER A 132 4.87 19.28 5.45
N LEU A 133 4.84 18.18 6.21
CA LEU A 133 3.92 18.02 7.34
C LEU A 133 4.65 17.95 8.66
N THR A 134 4.08 18.62 9.66
CA THR A 134 4.50 18.52 11.06
C THR A 134 3.29 18.66 11.98
N SER A 135 3.50 18.49 13.27
CA SER A 135 2.48 18.65 14.29
C SER A 135 3.00 19.48 15.46
N THR A 136 2.09 20.16 16.15
CA THR A 136 2.44 20.96 17.35
C THR A 136 2.62 20.11 18.60
N HIS A 137 1.72 19.15 18.88
CA HIS A 137 1.71 18.43 20.14
C HIS A 137 1.57 16.91 19.97
N THR A 138 0.64 16.45 19.15
CA THR A 138 0.30 15.04 19.03
C THR A 138 0.53 14.51 17.62
N MET A 139 0.80 13.22 17.51
CA MET A 139 0.83 12.56 16.21
C MET A 139 -0.57 12.58 15.59
N SER A 140 -0.64 13.00 14.34
CA SER A 140 -1.86 13.07 13.54
C SER A 140 -1.64 12.39 12.20
N ALA A 141 -2.68 11.81 11.63
CA ALA A 141 -2.61 11.15 10.33
C ALA A 141 -3.35 11.97 9.28
N PHE A 142 -2.60 12.60 8.40
CA PHE A 142 -3.15 13.34 7.27
C PHE A 142 -3.61 12.38 6.18
N TYR A 143 -4.89 12.39 5.89
CA TYR A 143 -5.47 11.50 4.90
C TYR A 143 -6.59 12.16 4.11
N VAL A 144 -6.41 12.22 2.81
CA VAL A 144 -7.43 12.61 1.83
C VAL A 144 -7.59 11.44 0.86
N PRO A 145 -8.60 10.56 1.05
CA PRO A 145 -8.73 9.29 0.32
C PRO A 145 -8.67 9.39 -1.19
N ASP A 146 -9.24 10.46 -1.75
CA ASP A 146 -9.29 10.69 -3.19
C ASP A 146 -8.00 11.32 -3.76
N LEU A 147 -7.06 11.74 -2.91
CA LEU A 147 -5.87 12.45 -3.34
C LEU A 147 -4.62 11.57 -3.33
N ALA A 148 -4.31 10.99 -2.18
CA ALA A 148 -3.08 10.23 -1.96
C ALA A 148 -3.21 9.29 -0.77
N GLY A 149 -2.16 8.50 -0.50
CA GLY A 149 -2.06 7.70 0.72
C GLY A 149 -2.01 8.55 1.98
N MET A 150 -2.13 7.90 3.11
CA MET A 150 -2.01 8.52 4.42
C MET A 150 -0.55 8.75 4.79
N ILE A 151 -0.27 9.87 5.46
CA ILE A 151 1.04 10.17 6.06
C ILE A 151 0.86 10.72 7.47
N TYR A 152 1.78 10.37 8.37
CA TYR A 152 1.78 10.89 9.73
C TYR A 152 2.46 12.26 9.80
N ALA A 153 1.84 13.17 10.55
CA ALA A 153 2.43 14.43 11.00
C ALA A 153 2.80 14.30 12.49
N MET A 154 4.07 14.47 12.83
CA MET A 154 4.58 14.22 14.16
C MET A 154 5.32 15.45 14.72
N PRO A 155 5.22 15.72 16.04
CA PRO A 155 5.99 16.80 16.66
C PRO A 155 7.49 16.57 16.55
N GLY A 156 8.24 17.63 16.21
CA GLY A 156 9.68 17.58 16.09
C GLY A 156 10.22 16.83 14.87
N MET A 157 9.33 16.33 14.01
CA MET A 157 9.68 15.69 12.74
C MET A 157 8.98 16.42 11.58
N GLN A 158 9.61 16.34 10.42
CA GLN A 158 9.04 16.77 9.16
C GLN A 158 8.84 15.53 8.27
N THR A 159 7.62 15.32 7.82
CA THR A 159 7.27 14.26 6.87
C THR A 159 6.86 14.87 5.54
N GLU A 160 6.95 14.12 4.46
CA GLU A 160 6.70 14.60 3.12
C GLU A 160 5.69 13.72 2.40
N LEU A 161 4.85 14.33 1.59
CA LEU A 161 3.89 13.64 0.73
C LEU A 161 3.81 14.37 -0.60
N ASN A 162 3.90 13.63 -1.70
CA ASN A 162 3.70 14.15 -3.03
C ASN A 162 2.36 13.67 -3.57
N ALA A 163 1.59 14.60 -4.11
CA ALA A 163 0.28 14.32 -4.68
C ALA A 163 0.01 15.18 -5.92
N VAL A 164 -0.98 14.79 -6.69
CA VAL A 164 -1.50 15.57 -7.82
C VAL A 164 -3.01 15.40 -7.90
N ILE A 165 -3.73 16.51 -8.06
CA ILE A 165 -5.17 16.50 -8.28
C ILE A 165 -5.40 16.39 -9.78
N ASN A 166 -6.08 15.34 -10.22
CA ASN A 166 -6.33 15.06 -11.64
C ASN A 166 -7.76 15.38 -12.09
N ARG A 167 -8.61 15.85 -11.19
CA ARG A 167 -9.99 16.27 -11.46
C ARG A 167 -10.41 17.43 -10.55
N GLU A 168 -11.29 18.26 -11.02
CA GLU A 168 -11.92 19.29 -10.19
C GLU A 168 -12.94 18.67 -9.25
N GLY A 169 -13.10 19.27 -8.07
CA GLY A 169 -14.07 18.84 -7.07
C GLY A 169 -13.69 19.23 -5.65
N GLU A 170 -14.57 18.91 -4.72
CA GLU A 170 -14.34 19.03 -3.29
C GLU A 170 -14.03 17.63 -2.73
N PHE A 171 -12.91 17.52 -2.04
CA PHE A 171 -12.42 16.27 -1.46
C PHE A 171 -12.41 16.39 0.06
N LYS A 172 -12.97 15.39 0.74
CA LYS A 172 -12.95 15.34 2.19
C LYS A 172 -11.64 14.74 2.69
N GLY A 173 -10.91 15.49 3.51
CA GLY A 173 -9.79 14.99 4.30
C GLY A 173 -10.21 14.69 5.73
N LEU A 174 -9.47 13.83 6.37
CA LEU A 174 -9.69 13.47 7.78
C LEU A 174 -8.37 13.17 8.48
N ASN A 175 -8.41 13.26 9.81
CA ASN A 175 -7.35 12.71 10.64
C ASN A 175 -7.68 11.24 10.93
N SER A 176 -7.03 10.30 10.23
CA SER A 176 -7.33 8.87 10.37
C SER A 176 -6.76 8.23 11.64
N HIS A 177 -6.05 8.99 12.47
CA HIS A 177 -5.55 8.54 13.78
C HIS A 177 -6.65 8.54 14.85
N TYR A 178 -7.68 9.33 14.68
CA TYR A 178 -8.81 9.43 15.60
C TYR A 178 -10.08 8.85 14.97
N SER A 179 -10.91 8.24 15.80
CA SER A 179 -12.19 7.63 15.40
C SER A 179 -13.39 8.58 15.40
N GLY A 180 -13.14 9.86 15.51
CA GLY A 180 -14.20 10.86 15.57
C GLY A 180 -13.99 12.05 14.67
#